data_5bd7da6289c4ea95aa13841d07609d4a
#
_entry.id   5bd7da6289c4ea95aa13841d07609d4a
#
_cell.length_a   1.000
_cell.length_b   1.000
_cell.length_c   1.000
_cell.angle_alpha   90.00
_cell.angle_beta   90.00
_cell.angle_gamma   90.00
#
_symmetry.space_group_name_H-M   'P 1'
#
loop_
_entity.id
_entity.type
_entity.pdbx_description
1 polymer ?
#
loop_
_entity_poly.entity_id
_entity_poly.type
_entity_poly.pdbx_seq_one_letter_code
_entity_poly.pdbx_strand_id
1 'polypeptide(L)'
;MIFRQSMNYLTEQVYKRPVFVTDYPKEIKAFYMKQNDDGKTVAAVDCLVPGIGEIIGGSQREDDYEKLLARMNELGLDEKDYGFYLDLRKYGSTRHAGFGLGFERCVMYLTGMSNIRDVIPFPRTVNNCEL
;
A
#
# COMPACT_ATOMS: atom_id res chain seq x y z
N MET A 1 10.60 9.42 -8.98
CA MET A 1 10.00 10.16 -10.13
C MET A 1 9.59 9.22 -11.26
N ILE A 2 10.44 8.33 -11.74
CA ILE A 2 10.17 7.38 -12.85
C ILE A 2 8.96 6.48 -12.59
N PHE A 3 8.83 5.89 -11.40
CA PHE A 3 7.77 4.95 -11.06
C PHE A 3 6.35 5.57 -11.16
N ARG A 4 6.16 6.79 -10.65
CA ARG A 4 4.87 7.50 -10.75
C ARG A 4 4.50 7.84 -12.20
N GLN A 5 5.48 8.19 -13.03
CA GLN A 5 5.26 8.44 -14.46
C GLN A 5 4.83 7.18 -15.19
N SER A 6 5.43 6.03 -14.86
CA SER A 6 5.06 4.73 -15.44
C SER A 6 3.63 4.32 -15.07
N MET A 7 3.20 4.59 -13.84
CA MET A 7 1.83 4.30 -13.37
C MET A 7 0.78 5.13 -14.13
N ASN A 8 1.01 6.43 -14.27
CA ASN A 8 0.12 7.30 -15.03
C ASN A 8 0.07 6.89 -16.51
N TYR A 9 1.19 6.50 -17.08
CA TYR A 9 1.25 6.00 -18.46
C TYR A 9 0.36 4.77 -18.67
N LEU A 10 0.37 3.82 -17.72
CA LEU A 10 -0.49 2.64 -17.79
C LEU A 10 -1.98 3.01 -17.79
N THR A 11 -2.39 3.87 -16.86
CA THR A 11 -3.81 4.21 -16.67
C THR A 11 -4.35 5.20 -17.71
N GLU A 12 -3.51 6.13 -18.21
CA GLU A 12 -3.94 7.23 -19.07
C GLU A 12 -3.68 6.97 -20.55
N GLN A 13 -2.61 6.25 -20.88
CA GLN A 13 -2.20 6.04 -22.28
C GLN A 13 -2.49 4.62 -22.76
N VAL A 14 -2.14 3.60 -21.96
CA VAL A 14 -2.24 2.20 -22.39
C VAL A 14 -3.66 1.67 -22.22
N TYR A 15 -4.16 1.64 -20.98
CA TYR A 15 -5.43 0.99 -20.66
C TYR A 15 -6.62 1.96 -20.63
N LYS A 16 -6.40 3.25 -20.38
CA LYS A 16 -7.42 4.30 -20.26
C LYS A 16 -8.56 3.96 -19.30
N ARG A 17 -8.22 3.28 -18.21
CA ARG A 17 -9.15 2.76 -17.18
C ARG A 17 -8.39 2.44 -15.90
N PRO A 18 -9.10 2.14 -14.77
CA PRO A 18 -8.48 1.59 -13.59
C PRO A 18 -7.67 0.32 -13.89
N VAL A 19 -6.49 0.20 -13.26
CA VAL A 19 -5.55 -0.92 -13.44
C VAL A 19 -5.11 -1.42 -12.08
N PHE A 20 -5.13 -2.73 -11.87
CA PHE A 20 -4.48 -3.36 -10.74
C PHE A 20 -3.05 -3.75 -11.10
N VAL A 21 -2.10 -3.33 -10.28
CA VAL A 21 -0.69 -3.74 -10.38
C VAL A 21 -0.39 -4.63 -9.18
N THR A 22 0.20 -5.80 -9.44
CA THR A 22 0.49 -6.80 -8.41
C THR A 22 1.97 -7.16 -8.37
N ASP A 23 2.37 -7.92 -7.35
CA ASP A 23 3.68 -8.56 -7.26
C ASP A 23 4.85 -7.58 -7.37
N TYR A 24 4.83 -6.60 -6.51
CA TYR A 24 5.88 -5.57 -6.43
C TYR A 24 7.21 -6.12 -5.89
N PRO A 25 8.35 -5.52 -6.31
CA PRO A 25 9.63 -5.80 -5.68
C PRO A 25 9.58 -5.59 -4.16
N LYS A 26 10.14 -6.53 -3.40
CA LYS A 26 10.10 -6.50 -1.93
C LYS A 26 10.78 -5.27 -1.33
N GLU A 27 11.78 -4.72 -2.00
CA GLU A 27 12.60 -3.61 -1.53
C GLU A 27 11.81 -2.30 -1.39
N ILE A 28 10.72 -2.16 -2.15
CA ILE A 28 9.90 -0.93 -2.17
C ILE A 28 8.58 -1.07 -1.42
N LYS A 29 8.36 -2.20 -0.76
CA LYS A 29 7.11 -2.49 -0.02
C LYS A 29 7.41 -2.81 1.45
N ALA A 30 6.35 -2.73 2.27
CA ALA A 30 6.46 -2.90 3.71
C ALA A 30 6.83 -4.34 4.13
N PHE A 31 7.52 -4.46 5.26
CA PHE A 31 8.08 -5.71 5.79
C PHE A 31 7.04 -6.82 6.03
N TYR A 32 5.81 -6.42 6.35
CA TYR A 32 4.74 -7.34 6.73
C TYR A 32 4.02 -7.99 5.54
N MET A 33 4.37 -7.63 4.31
CA MET A 33 3.75 -8.20 3.12
C MET A 33 4.32 -9.58 2.83
N LYS A 34 3.45 -10.52 2.47
CA LYS A 34 3.85 -11.89 2.17
C LYS A 34 4.83 -11.93 1.00
N GLN A 35 5.99 -12.56 1.22
CA GLN A 35 6.94 -12.79 0.14
C GLN A 35 6.43 -13.91 -0.79
N ASN A 36 6.54 -13.66 -2.09
CA ASN A 36 6.27 -14.68 -3.11
C ASN A 36 7.40 -15.71 -3.17
N ASP A 37 7.14 -16.86 -3.77
CA ASP A 37 8.09 -17.97 -3.83
C ASP A 37 9.35 -17.65 -4.67
N ASP A 38 9.31 -16.57 -5.46
CA ASP A 38 10.47 -16.08 -6.20
C ASP A 38 11.55 -15.42 -5.32
N GLY A 39 11.23 -15.15 -4.05
CA GLY A 39 12.07 -14.46 -3.08
C GLY A 39 12.39 -12.99 -3.40
N LYS A 40 11.83 -12.44 -4.47
CA LYS A 40 12.10 -11.10 -5.00
C LYS A 40 10.89 -10.16 -4.91
N THR A 41 9.70 -10.71 -5.03
CA THR A 41 8.45 -9.95 -5.01
C THR A 41 7.61 -10.23 -3.77
N VAL A 42 6.61 -9.39 -3.55
CA VAL A 42 5.62 -9.55 -2.47
C VAL A 42 4.20 -9.55 -3.05
N ALA A 43 3.29 -10.27 -2.41
CA ALA A 43 1.89 -10.35 -2.77
C ALA A 43 1.13 -9.05 -2.43
N ALA A 44 1.61 -7.95 -3.01
CA ALA A 44 1.01 -6.63 -2.91
C ALA A 44 0.09 -6.37 -4.10
N VAL A 45 -0.86 -5.48 -3.93
CA VAL A 45 -1.76 -4.98 -4.98
C VAL A 45 -2.04 -3.51 -4.78
N ASP A 46 -1.89 -2.72 -5.84
CA ASP A 46 -2.34 -1.33 -5.85
C ASP A 46 -3.36 -1.16 -6.99
N CYS A 47 -4.48 -0.46 -6.71
CA CYS A 47 -5.42 -0.03 -7.73
C CYS A 47 -5.09 1.40 -8.14
N LEU A 48 -4.73 1.57 -9.39
CA LEU A 48 -4.38 2.85 -10.01
C LEU A 48 -5.53 3.34 -10.87
N VAL A 49 -5.83 4.62 -10.80
CA VAL A 49 -6.87 5.25 -11.64
C VAL A 49 -6.32 6.45 -12.40
N PRO A 50 -6.86 6.77 -13.59
CA PRO A 50 -6.45 7.93 -14.37
C PRO A 50 -6.56 9.24 -13.58
N GLY A 51 -5.57 10.12 -13.73
CA GLY A 51 -5.57 11.47 -13.15
C GLY A 51 -5.25 11.56 -11.65
N ILE A 52 -5.45 10.48 -10.88
CA ILE A 52 -5.26 10.46 -9.42
C ILE A 52 -4.04 9.59 -9.04
N GLY A 53 -3.86 8.45 -9.70
CA GLY A 53 -2.88 7.43 -9.33
C GLY A 53 -3.48 6.36 -8.42
N GLU A 54 -2.75 5.95 -7.38
CA GLU A 54 -3.21 4.92 -6.44
C GLU A 54 -4.39 5.40 -5.58
N ILE A 55 -5.50 4.63 -5.61
CA ILE A 55 -6.65 4.81 -4.71
C ILE A 55 -6.82 3.65 -3.72
N ILE A 56 -6.34 2.47 -4.04
CA ILE A 56 -6.31 1.32 -3.15
C ILE A 56 -4.88 0.77 -3.11
N GLY A 57 -4.40 0.49 -1.91
CA GLY A 57 -3.19 -0.29 -1.67
C GLY A 57 -3.46 -1.43 -0.72
N GLY A 58 -2.97 -2.62 -1.02
CA GLY A 58 -3.20 -3.80 -0.20
C GLY A 58 -2.14 -4.88 -0.36
N SER A 59 -2.23 -5.91 0.45
CA SER A 59 -1.41 -7.11 0.31
C SER A 59 -1.98 -8.28 1.08
N GLN A 60 -1.58 -9.48 0.70
CA GLN A 60 -1.56 -10.59 1.63
C GLN A 60 -0.50 -10.30 2.71
N ARG A 61 -0.78 -10.67 3.95
CA ARG A 61 0.18 -10.49 5.06
C ARG A 61 1.05 -11.75 5.18
N GLU A 62 2.30 -11.56 5.60
CA GLU A 62 3.15 -12.71 5.90
C GLU A 62 2.59 -13.46 7.11
N ASP A 63 2.28 -14.72 6.90
CA ASP A 63 1.70 -15.62 7.88
C ASP A 63 2.73 -16.61 8.46
N ASP A 64 3.93 -16.65 7.92
CA ASP A 64 5.05 -17.43 8.40
C ASP A 64 5.92 -16.60 9.37
N TYR A 65 6.07 -17.09 10.60
CA TYR A 65 6.84 -16.40 11.65
C TYR A 65 8.31 -16.19 11.27
N GLU A 66 8.98 -17.25 10.77
CA GLU A 66 10.40 -17.18 10.46
C GLU A 66 10.70 -16.25 9.28
N LYS A 67 9.83 -16.27 8.26
CA LYS A 67 9.96 -15.35 7.12
C LYS A 67 9.75 -13.90 7.53
N LEU A 68 8.75 -13.64 8.38
CA LEU A 68 8.49 -12.30 8.90
C LEU A 68 9.67 -11.78 9.73
N LEU A 69 10.18 -12.62 10.64
CA LEU A 69 11.33 -12.29 11.48
C LEU A 69 12.59 -12.04 10.65
N ALA A 70 12.88 -12.91 9.69
CA ALA A 70 14.01 -12.73 8.78
C ALA A 70 13.93 -11.40 8.01
N ARG A 71 12.74 -11.04 7.54
CA ARG A 71 12.53 -9.76 6.83
C ARG A 71 12.70 -8.55 7.76
N MET A 72 12.24 -8.63 8.99
CA MET A 72 12.46 -7.57 9.99
C MET A 72 13.94 -7.37 10.26
N ASN A 73 14.68 -8.46 10.47
CA ASN A 73 16.14 -8.43 10.68
C ASN A 73 16.89 -7.85 9.46
N GLU A 74 16.51 -8.23 8.25
CA GLU A 74 17.05 -7.66 7.01
C GLU A 74 16.90 -6.13 6.94
N LEU A 75 15.82 -5.60 7.50
CA LEU A 75 15.52 -4.16 7.54
C LEU A 75 16.01 -3.45 8.81
N GLY A 76 16.63 -4.18 9.74
CA GLY A 76 17.12 -3.62 11.01
C GLY A 76 16.03 -3.18 11.98
N LEU A 77 14.84 -3.81 11.91
CA LEU A 77 13.73 -3.55 12.83
C LEU A 77 13.93 -4.31 14.15
N ASP A 78 13.71 -3.64 15.29
CA ASP A 78 13.82 -4.29 16.61
C ASP A 78 12.57 -5.17 16.86
N GLU A 79 12.80 -6.44 17.17
CA GLU A 79 11.74 -7.39 17.53
C GLU A 79 10.90 -6.95 18.74
N LYS A 80 11.48 -6.18 19.65
CA LYS A 80 10.79 -5.69 20.86
C LYS A 80 9.66 -4.74 20.52
N ASP A 81 9.83 -3.93 19.47
CA ASP A 81 8.82 -2.96 19.04
C ASP A 81 7.62 -3.64 18.38
N TYR A 82 7.84 -4.84 17.82
CA TYR A 82 6.85 -5.59 17.04
C TYR A 82 6.47 -6.94 17.68
N GLY A 83 6.81 -7.16 18.95
CA GLY A 83 6.58 -8.44 19.64
C GLY A 83 5.13 -8.91 19.54
N PHE A 84 4.16 -8.02 19.77
CA PHE A 84 2.73 -8.30 19.63
C PHE A 84 2.35 -8.78 18.22
N TYR A 85 3.01 -8.25 17.20
CA TYR A 85 2.74 -8.59 15.80
C TYR A 85 3.35 -9.94 15.42
N LEU A 86 4.53 -10.26 15.94
CA LEU A 86 5.18 -11.56 15.81
C LEU A 86 4.39 -12.66 16.54
N ASP A 87 3.86 -12.38 17.73
CA ASP A 87 3.07 -13.30 18.52
C ASP A 87 1.81 -13.80 17.79
N LEU A 88 1.21 -12.98 16.92
CA LEU A 88 0.10 -13.39 16.05
C LEU A 88 0.48 -14.51 15.06
N ARG A 89 1.76 -14.75 14.82
CA ARG A 89 2.25 -15.84 13.97
C ARG A 89 2.76 -16.99 14.81
N LYS A 90 3.33 -16.69 15.96
CA LYS A 90 3.91 -17.67 16.88
C LYS A 90 2.86 -18.55 17.54
N TYR A 91 1.72 -17.98 17.92
CA TYR A 91 0.68 -18.66 18.70
C TYR A 91 -0.58 -19.05 17.89
N GLY A 92 -0.52 -19.01 16.60
CA GLY A 92 -1.62 -19.46 15.75
C GLY A 92 -1.90 -18.55 14.57
N SER A 93 -1.07 -18.66 13.55
CA SER A 93 -1.23 -17.89 12.33
C SER A 93 -2.41 -18.35 11.49
N THR A 94 -3.02 -17.42 10.76
CA THR A 94 -3.99 -17.71 9.70
C THR A 94 -3.67 -16.89 8.47
N ARG A 95 -4.00 -17.45 7.31
CA ARG A 95 -3.88 -16.73 6.04
C ARG A 95 -4.83 -15.55 6.03
N HIS A 96 -4.30 -14.34 5.86
CA HIS A 96 -5.09 -13.11 5.85
C HIS A 96 -4.50 -12.07 4.90
N ALA A 97 -5.35 -11.14 4.48
CA ALA A 97 -4.99 -10.01 3.65
C ALA A 97 -5.74 -8.77 4.11
N GLY A 98 -5.29 -7.61 3.66
CA GLY A 98 -5.97 -6.36 3.93
C GLY A 98 -5.65 -5.32 2.86
N PHE A 99 -6.55 -4.34 2.74
CA PHE A 99 -6.35 -3.20 1.86
C PHE A 99 -6.84 -1.91 2.53
N GLY A 100 -6.31 -0.79 2.08
CA GLY A 100 -6.80 0.54 2.39
C GLY A 100 -7.31 1.21 1.13
N LEU A 101 -8.48 1.86 1.23
CA LEU A 101 -9.02 2.74 0.21
C LEU A 101 -8.81 4.19 0.65
N GLY A 102 -8.10 4.98 -0.14
CA GLY A 102 -8.04 6.43 0.04
C GLY A 102 -9.37 7.07 -0.31
N PHE A 103 -10.22 7.30 0.70
CA PHE A 103 -11.58 7.78 0.50
C PHE A 103 -11.60 9.12 -0.25
N GLU A 104 -10.76 10.06 0.15
CA GLU A 104 -10.64 11.37 -0.50
C GLU A 104 -10.20 11.23 -1.96
N ARG A 105 -9.25 10.35 -2.26
CA ARG A 105 -8.83 10.08 -3.63
C ARG A 105 -9.94 9.44 -4.46
N CYS A 106 -10.76 8.59 -3.84
CA CYS A 106 -11.93 8.02 -4.48
C CYS A 106 -12.97 9.09 -4.81
N VAL A 107 -13.25 10.01 -3.88
CA VAL A 107 -14.13 11.15 -4.11
C VAL A 107 -13.59 12.04 -5.24
N MET A 108 -12.29 12.38 -5.23
CA MET A 108 -11.66 13.13 -6.32
C MET A 108 -11.87 12.45 -7.67
N TYR A 109 -11.64 11.16 -7.74
CA TYR A 109 -11.79 10.39 -8.98
C TYR A 109 -13.23 10.39 -9.51
N LEU A 110 -14.22 10.20 -8.62
CA LEU A 110 -15.64 10.15 -9.01
C LEU A 110 -16.23 11.53 -9.35
N THR A 111 -15.74 12.59 -8.72
CA THR A 111 -16.25 13.96 -8.92
C THR A 111 -15.45 14.79 -9.92
N GLY A 112 -14.25 14.33 -10.31
CA GLY A 112 -13.34 15.09 -11.15
C GLY A 112 -12.63 16.25 -10.43
N MET A 113 -12.73 16.34 -9.10
CA MET A 113 -12.03 17.36 -8.31
C MET A 113 -10.52 17.14 -8.34
N SER A 114 -9.76 18.17 -8.61
CA SER A 114 -8.30 18.08 -8.75
C SER A 114 -7.53 18.32 -7.44
N ASN A 115 -8.14 18.96 -6.45
CA ASN A 115 -7.50 19.29 -5.19
C ASN A 115 -8.12 18.49 -4.04
N ILE A 116 -7.30 17.75 -3.31
CA ILE A 116 -7.76 16.93 -2.17
C ILE A 116 -8.41 17.74 -1.04
N ARG A 117 -8.06 19.02 -0.90
CA ARG A 117 -8.66 19.91 0.11
C ARG A 117 -10.14 20.16 -0.14
N ASP A 118 -10.55 20.10 -1.40
CA ASP A 118 -11.95 20.38 -1.80
C ASP A 118 -12.87 19.18 -1.55
N VAL A 119 -12.31 18.03 -1.20
CA VAL A 119 -13.07 16.79 -0.87
C VAL A 119 -12.96 16.39 0.60
N ILE A 120 -12.37 17.25 1.43
CA ILE A 120 -12.24 17.07 2.88
C ILE A 120 -13.07 18.14 3.57
N PRO A 121 -13.99 17.79 4.49
CA PRO A 121 -14.83 18.78 5.18
C PRO A 121 -14.03 19.82 5.97
N PHE A 122 -12.92 19.41 6.59
CA PHE A 122 -12.05 20.24 7.43
C PHE A 122 -10.59 20.06 7.03
N PRO A 123 -10.15 20.63 5.89
CA PRO A 123 -8.79 20.42 5.40
C PRO A 123 -7.79 21.14 6.29
N ARG A 124 -6.81 20.40 6.79
CA ARG A 124 -5.67 20.95 7.53
C ARG A 124 -4.52 21.25 6.60
N THR A 125 -3.97 22.45 6.73
CA THR A 125 -2.83 22.89 5.93
C THR A 125 -1.78 23.55 6.80
N VAL A 126 -0.63 23.90 6.22
CA VAL A 126 0.39 24.67 6.94
C VAL A 126 -0.24 26.00 7.42
N ASN A 127 -0.10 26.30 8.72
CA ASN A 127 -0.68 27.45 9.42
C ASN A 127 -2.22 27.50 9.44
N ASN A 128 -2.91 26.41 9.09
CA ASN A 128 -4.35 26.31 9.22
C ASN A 128 -4.74 24.94 9.80
N CYS A 129 -5.25 24.97 11.03
CA CYS A 129 -5.76 23.80 11.77
C CYS A 129 -7.05 24.21 12.52
N GLU A 130 -7.89 25.00 11.89
CA GLU A 130 -9.22 25.30 12.39
C GLU A 130 -10.15 24.10 12.14
N LEU A 131 -11.04 23.84 13.09
CA LEU A 131 -12.03 22.76 12.99
C LEU A 131 -13.09 23.12 11.96
#